data_09037ec1b1ab11e2f38c22b3ba3527ef
#
_entry.id   09037ec1b1ab11e2f38c22b3ba3527ef
#
_cell.length_a   1.000
_cell.length_b   1.000
_cell.length_c   1.000
_cell.angle_alpha   90.00
_cell.angle_beta   90.00
_cell.angle_gamma   90.00
#
_symmetry.space_group_name_H-M   'P 1'
#
loop_
_entity.id
_entity.type
_entity.pdbx_description
1 polymer ?
#
loop_
_entity_poly.entity_id
_entity_poly.type
_entity_poly.pdbx_seq_one_letter_code
_entity_poly.pdbx_strand_id
1 'polypeptide(L)'
;MTMEEAIKTALDYETRIRDIYRNAAEVVSDPAGKRIFQMLRDDEQHHVEYLMDRLESWKKTEELSPEKLESTIPSIETISRETEKIETHLSKKDRRGEIEILSKALKAEIETSNFYEKMVAELPDEGQRLFARFLEIEEKHIAAVQFELDYLTKSGYWFDFKEFDMEDL
;
A
#
# COMPACT_ATOMS: atom_id res chain seq x y z
N MET A 1 19.96 -8.26 -12.53
CA MET A 1 19.67 -8.46 -11.08
C MET A 1 19.28 -9.90 -10.84
N THR A 2 19.87 -10.54 -9.85
CA THR A 2 19.49 -11.89 -9.46
C THR A 2 18.17 -11.90 -8.70
N MET A 3 17.54 -13.07 -8.57
CA MET A 3 16.32 -13.23 -7.78
C MET A 3 16.53 -12.79 -6.32
N GLU A 4 17.62 -13.21 -5.71
CA GLU A 4 17.96 -12.85 -4.34
C GLU A 4 18.13 -11.34 -4.17
N GLU A 5 18.84 -10.70 -5.08
CA GLU A 5 19.01 -9.23 -5.08
C GLU A 5 17.67 -8.51 -5.26
N ALA A 6 16.81 -9.01 -6.15
CA ALA A 6 15.49 -8.42 -6.39
C ALA A 6 14.60 -8.51 -5.14
N ILE A 7 14.57 -9.66 -4.46
CA ILE A 7 13.80 -9.83 -3.23
C ILE A 7 14.34 -8.93 -2.10
N LYS A 8 15.66 -8.84 -1.96
CA LYS A 8 16.27 -7.95 -0.95
C LYS A 8 15.96 -6.48 -1.22
N THR A 9 16.00 -6.08 -2.48
CA THR A 9 15.65 -4.70 -2.86
C THR A 9 14.16 -4.42 -2.59
N ALA A 10 13.30 -5.37 -2.91
CA ALA A 10 11.87 -5.28 -2.58
C ALA A 10 11.65 -5.12 -1.08
N LEU A 11 12.36 -5.91 -0.26
CA LEU A 11 12.31 -5.79 1.20
C LEU A 11 12.67 -4.39 1.69
N ASP A 12 13.68 -3.77 1.09
CA ASP A 12 14.07 -2.40 1.44
C ASP A 12 12.96 -1.40 1.12
N TYR A 13 12.32 -1.51 -0.04
CA TYR A 13 11.19 -0.67 -0.42
C TYR A 13 9.99 -0.84 0.51
N GLU A 14 9.58 -2.09 0.73
CA GLU A 14 8.40 -2.39 1.57
C GLU A 14 8.62 -1.97 3.02
N THR A 15 9.81 -2.19 3.56
CA THR A 15 10.18 -1.75 4.91
C THR A 15 10.10 -0.23 5.02
N ARG A 16 10.60 0.50 4.03
CA ARG A 16 10.56 1.96 4.00
C ARG A 16 9.12 2.48 3.99
N ILE A 17 8.25 1.91 3.16
CA ILE A 17 6.85 2.31 3.09
C ILE A 17 6.13 1.98 4.39
N ARG A 18 6.32 0.78 4.93
CA ARG A 18 5.77 0.38 6.22
C ARG A 18 6.13 1.39 7.31
N ASP A 19 7.39 1.81 7.36
CA ASP A 19 7.87 2.77 8.35
C ASP A 19 7.27 4.16 8.15
N ILE A 20 7.06 4.59 6.90
CA ILE A 20 6.34 5.83 6.59
C ILE A 20 4.93 5.78 7.18
N TYR A 21 4.19 4.70 6.97
CA TYR A 21 2.83 4.55 7.48
C TYR A 21 2.80 4.42 9.01
N ARG A 22 3.76 3.70 9.59
CA ARG A 22 3.87 3.58 11.05
C ARG A 22 4.08 4.95 11.70
N ASN A 23 5.02 5.73 11.20
CA ASN A 23 5.30 7.06 11.71
C ASN A 23 4.10 8.00 11.49
N ALA A 24 3.45 7.92 10.35
CA ALA A 24 2.24 8.68 10.05
C ALA A 24 1.11 8.39 11.04
N ALA A 25 0.90 7.12 11.36
CA ALA A 25 -0.12 6.71 12.33
C ALA A 25 0.14 7.26 13.75
N GLU A 26 1.40 7.48 14.10
CA GLU A 26 1.78 8.06 15.40
C GLU A 26 1.53 9.56 15.47
N VAL A 27 1.77 10.30 14.37
CA VAL A 27 1.69 11.78 14.37
C VAL A 27 0.32 12.33 13.99
N VAL A 28 -0.49 11.58 13.26
CA VAL A 28 -1.84 12.01 12.84
C VAL A 28 -2.79 11.88 14.03
N SER A 29 -3.48 12.96 14.35
CA SER A 29 -4.42 13.01 15.47
C SER A 29 -5.85 12.60 15.09
N ASP A 30 -6.22 12.74 13.82
CA ASP A 30 -7.55 12.36 13.34
C ASP A 30 -7.75 10.84 13.47
N PRO A 31 -8.82 10.36 14.15
CA PRO A 31 -9.03 8.93 14.36
C PRO A 31 -9.16 8.13 13.06
N ALA A 32 -9.83 8.68 12.05
CA ALA A 32 -9.97 8.02 10.74
C ALA A 32 -8.64 7.96 10.01
N GLY A 33 -7.89 9.06 9.97
CA GLY A 33 -6.55 9.11 9.38
C GLY A 33 -5.59 8.13 10.05
N LYS A 34 -5.63 8.05 11.38
CA LYS A 34 -4.84 7.08 12.14
C LYS A 34 -5.17 5.65 11.76
N ARG A 35 -6.44 5.27 11.68
CA ARG A 35 -6.88 3.93 11.27
C ARG A 35 -6.41 3.57 9.86
N ILE A 36 -6.49 4.51 8.93
CA ILE A 36 -6.07 4.30 7.55
C ILE A 36 -4.57 4.03 7.47
N PHE A 37 -3.75 4.83 8.16
CA PHE A 37 -2.31 4.60 8.20
C PHE A 37 -1.93 3.29 8.91
N GLN A 38 -2.65 2.92 9.97
CA GLN A 38 -2.46 1.62 10.64
C GLN A 38 -2.78 0.46 9.70
N MET A 39 -3.86 0.56 8.93
CA MET A 39 -4.26 -0.47 7.97
C MET A 39 -3.23 -0.61 6.84
N LEU A 40 -2.75 0.49 6.29
CA LEU A 40 -1.71 0.50 5.27
C LEU A 40 -0.40 -0.07 5.82
N ARG A 41 -0.01 0.34 7.03
CA ARG A 41 1.17 -0.23 7.73
C ARG A 41 1.06 -1.74 7.89
N ASP A 42 -0.09 -2.24 8.31
CA ASP A 42 -0.30 -3.67 8.54
C ASP A 42 -0.23 -4.46 7.23
N ASP A 43 -0.77 -3.92 6.15
CA ASP A 43 -0.67 -4.53 4.83
C ASP A 43 0.80 -4.60 4.36
N GLU A 44 1.56 -3.51 4.54
CA GLU A 44 2.99 -3.48 4.22
C GLU A 44 3.81 -4.43 5.12
N GLN A 45 3.43 -4.58 6.38
CA GLN A 45 4.07 -5.55 7.27
C GLN A 45 3.89 -6.99 6.75
N HIS A 46 2.71 -7.33 6.23
CA HIS A 46 2.48 -8.63 5.60
C HIS A 46 3.35 -8.83 4.35
N HIS A 47 3.55 -7.78 3.56
CA HIS A 47 4.44 -7.81 2.41
C HIS A 47 5.89 -8.09 2.81
N VAL A 48 6.37 -7.42 3.86
CA VAL A 48 7.72 -7.64 4.42
C VAL A 48 7.88 -9.09 4.88
N GLU A 49 6.94 -9.61 5.65
CA GLU A 49 6.96 -11.00 6.13
C GLU A 49 6.92 -12.00 4.99
N TYR A 50 6.08 -11.76 4.00
CA TYR A 50 5.97 -12.59 2.80
C TYR A 50 7.30 -12.62 2.03
N LEU A 51 7.92 -11.48 1.80
CA LEU A 51 9.21 -11.40 1.09
C LEU A 51 10.35 -12.05 1.88
N MET A 52 10.37 -11.90 3.20
CA MET A 52 11.35 -12.57 4.05
C MET A 52 11.25 -14.09 3.94
N ASP A 53 10.04 -14.61 3.93
CA ASP A 53 9.76 -16.03 3.79
C ASP A 53 10.15 -16.53 2.38
N ARG A 54 9.84 -15.77 1.33
CA ARG A 54 10.26 -16.09 -0.05
C ARG A 54 11.78 -16.06 -0.20
N LEU A 55 12.46 -15.11 0.44
CA LEU A 55 13.92 -15.03 0.42
C LEU A 55 14.55 -16.26 1.07
N GLU A 56 14.03 -16.68 2.22
CA GLU A 56 14.49 -17.88 2.91
C GLU A 56 14.30 -19.15 2.08
N SER A 57 13.12 -19.31 1.48
CA SER A 57 12.80 -20.41 0.57
C SER A 57 13.75 -20.44 -0.62
N TRP A 58 13.98 -19.29 -1.25
CA TRP A 58 14.90 -19.17 -2.39
C TRP A 58 16.33 -19.58 -2.03
N LYS A 59 16.83 -19.13 -0.89
CA LYS A 59 18.18 -19.47 -0.42
C LYS A 59 18.38 -20.97 -0.16
N LYS A 60 17.32 -21.67 0.27
CA LYS A 60 17.38 -23.10 0.58
C LYS A 60 17.20 -24.00 -0.63
N THR A 61 16.29 -23.65 -1.52
CA THR A 61 15.81 -24.56 -2.58
C THR A 61 15.91 -23.98 -3.99
N GLU A 62 16.22 -22.71 -4.14
CA GLU A 62 16.12 -21.95 -5.40
C GLU A 62 14.71 -22.00 -6.01
N GLU A 63 13.69 -22.19 -5.16
CA GLU A 63 12.27 -22.21 -5.54
C GLU A 63 11.51 -21.23 -4.67
N LEU A 64 10.47 -20.61 -5.23
CA LEU A 64 9.52 -19.78 -4.50
C LEU A 64 8.32 -20.63 -4.08
N SER A 65 7.86 -20.44 -2.84
CA SER A 65 6.67 -21.12 -2.36
C SER A 65 5.42 -20.65 -3.11
N PRO A 66 4.44 -21.54 -3.40
CA PRO A 66 3.25 -21.20 -4.19
C PRO A 66 2.20 -20.39 -3.44
N GLU A 67 2.43 -19.99 -2.20
CA GLU A 67 1.47 -19.21 -1.42
C GLU A 67 1.20 -17.86 -2.08
N LYS A 68 -0.09 -17.48 -2.11
CA LYS A 68 -0.51 -16.23 -2.70
C LYS A 68 -0.37 -15.07 -1.72
N LEU A 69 0.09 -13.95 -2.22
CA LEU A 69 0.04 -12.69 -1.50
C LEU A 69 -1.35 -12.07 -1.66
N GLU A 70 -1.98 -11.74 -0.54
CA GLU A 70 -3.28 -11.07 -0.50
C GLU A 70 -3.13 -9.65 0.07
N SER A 71 -4.01 -8.75 -0.33
CA SER A 71 -4.08 -7.39 0.21
C SER A 71 -5.41 -7.16 0.90
N THR A 72 -5.39 -6.44 2.02
CA THR A 72 -6.59 -6.02 2.74
C THR A 72 -7.14 -4.67 2.27
N ILE A 73 -6.41 -3.99 1.39
CA ILE A 73 -6.80 -2.68 0.88
C ILE A 73 -7.91 -2.84 -0.16
N PRO A 74 -9.06 -2.15 -0.01
CA PRO A 74 -10.17 -2.23 -0.96
C PRO A 74 -9.78 -1.68 -2.34
N SER A 75 -10.45 -2.15 -3.39
CA SER A 75 -10.28 -1.62 -4.73
C SER A 75 -10.81 -0.19 -4.85
N ILE A 76 -10.27 0.57 -5.80
CA ILE A 76 -10.72 1.95 -6.04
C ILE A 76 -12.21 2.00 -6.43
N GLU A 77 -12.72 0.99 -7.13
CA GLU A 77 -14.14 0.89 -7.49
C GLU A 77 -15.03 0.78 -6.26
N THR A 78 -14.61 -0.02 -5.26
CA THR A 78 -15.32 -0.16 -3.99
C THR A 78 -15.32 1.15 -3.22
N ILE A 79 -14.16 1.79 -3.09
CA ILE A 79 -13.99 3.07 -2.40
C ILE A 79 -14.85 4.16 -3.08
N SER A 80 -14.81 4.25 -4.41
CA SER A 80 -15.56 5.25 -5.18
C SER A 80 -17.07 5.08 -5.03
N ARG A 81 -17.57 3.84 -5.00
CA ARG A 81 -19.00 3.57 -4.81
C ARG A 81 -19.48 4.03 -3.43
N GLU A 82 -18.68 3.80 -2.40
CA GLU A 82 -19.04 4.19 -1.04
C GLU A 82 -19.04 5.72 -0.87
N THR A 83 -18.11 6.43 -1.51
CA THR A 83 -18.07 7.91 -1.44
C THR A 83 -19.23 8.60 -2.14
N GLU A 84 -19.83 8.00 -3.17
CA GLU A 84 -21.03 8.53 -3.84
C GLU A 84 -22.23 8.61 -2.91
N LYS A 85 -22.26 7.80 -1.86
CA LYS A 85 -23.35 7.73 -0.87
C LYS A 85 -23.20 8.73 0.27
N ILE A 86 -22.07 9.41 0.38
CA ILE A 86 -21.74 10.30 1.51
C ILE A 86 -21.85 11.76 1.07
N GLU A 87 -22.61 12.55 1.83
CA GLU A 87 -22.64 14.00 1.66
C GLU A 87 -21.31 14.60 2.08
N THR A 88 -20.72 15.38 1.17
CA THR A 88 -19.45 16.07 1.43
C THR A 88 -19.71 17.31 2.27
N HIS A 89 -19.17 17.36 3.47
CA HIS A 89 -19.16 18.56 4.31
C HIS A 89 -17.82 19.25 4.18
N LEU A 90 -17.84 20.56 3.95
CA LEU A 90 -16.63 21.37 3.90
C LEU A 90 -16.03 21.49 5.32
N SER A 91 -14.79 21.09 5.47
CA SER A 91 -14.04 21.23 6.72
C SER A 91 -13.24 22.53 6.70
N LYS A 92 -13.19 23.20 7.86
CA LYS A 92 -12.32 24.35 8.09
C LYS A 92 -10.98 23.97 8.75
N LYS A 93 -10.75 22.67 9.01
CA LYS A 93 -9.50 22.20 9.62
C LYS A 93 -8.34 22.31 8.64
N ASP A 94 -7.19 22.71 9.18
CA ASP A 94 -5.94 22.71 8.42
C ASP A 94 -5.41 21.28 8.29
N ARG A 95 -5.35 20.76 7.06
CA ARG A 95 -4.91 19.41 6.74
C ARG A 95 -3.56 19.38 6.01
N ARG A 96 -2.83 20.48 5.97
CA ARG A 96 -1.57 20.59 5.20
C ARG A 96 -0.55 19.54 5.62
N GLY A 97 -0.37 19.31 6.92
CA GLY A 97 0.55 18.32 7.43
C GLY A 97 0.18 16.90 7.01
N GLU A 98 -1.09 16.54 7.07
CA GLU A 98 -1.61 15.23 6.67
C GLU A 98 -1.51 15.03 5.15
N ILE A 99 -1.80 16.06 4.37
CA ILE A 99 -1.65 16.06 2.91
C ILE A 99 -0.18 15.85 2.52
N GLU A 100 0.76 16.49 3.22
CA GLU A 100 2.19 16.31 2.99
C GLU A 100 2.64 14.87 3.25
N ILE A 101 2.16 14.26 4.34
CA ILE A 101 2.44 12.86 4.67
C ILE A 101 1.90 11.92 3.59
N LEU A 102 0.65 12.12 3.16
CA LEU A 102 0.04 11.33 2.08
C LEU A 102 0.80 11.49 0.76
N SER A 103 1.23 12.69 0.44
CA SER A 103 2.02 12.97 -0.78
C SER A 103 3.37 12.25 -0.74
N LYS A 104 4.02 12.21 0.41
CA LYS A 104 5.27 11.48 0.62
C LYS A 104 5.06 9.96 0.46
N ALA A 105 3.98 9.43 1.06
CA ALA A 105 3.63 8.03 0.94
C ALA A 105 3.34 7.65 -0.52
N LEU A 106 2.55 8.46 -1.21
CA LEU A 106 2.22 8.25 -2.62
C LEU A 106 3.48 8.19 -3.49
N LYS A 107 4.44 9.08 -3.27
CA LYS A 107 5.72 9.07 -3.98
C LYS A 107 6.48 7.77 -3.75
N ALA A 108 6.53 7.29 -2.50
CA ALA A 108 7.20 6.05 -2.15
C ALA A 108 6.52 4.83 -2.80
N GLU A 109 5.19 4.80 -2.83
CA GLU A 109 4.41 3.76 -3.51
C GLU A 109 4.71 3.72 -5.01
N ILE A 110 4.76 4.87 -5.65
CA ILE A 110 5.06 4.99 -7.09
C ILE A 110 6.49 4.49 -7.38
N GLU A 111 7.47 4.88 -6.57
CA GLU A 111 8.86 4.41 -6.73
C GLU A 111 8.95 2.90 -6.60
N THR A 112 8.23 2.32 -5.65
CA THR A 112 8.17 0.87 -5.42
C THR A 112 7.49 0.16 -6.59
N SER A 113 6.38 0.69 -7.07
CA SER A 113 5.67 0.17 -8.24
C SER A 113 6.56 0.17 -9.49
N ASN A 114 7.31 1.24 -9.71
CA ASN A 114 8.25 1.32 -10.83
C ASN A 114 9.33 0.26 -10.75
N PHE A 115 9.82 -0.03 -9.55
CA PHE A 115 10.78 -1.12 -9.33
C PHE A 115 10.15 -2.49 -9.68
N TYR A 116 8.92 -2.75 -9.24
CA TYR A 116 8.23 -4.00 -9.55
C TYR A 116 7.96 -4.16 -11.05
N GLU A 117 7.56 -3.09 -11.72
CA GLU A 117 7.40 -3.08 -13.18
C GLU A 117 8.69 -3.48 -13.89
N LYS A 118 9.82 -2.95 -13.45
CA LYS A 118 11.14 -3.30 -13.97
C LYS A 118 11.46 -4.78 -13.72
N MET A 119 11.15 -5.32 -12.53
CA MET A 119 11.40 -6.73 -12.21
C MET A 119 10.53 -7.66 -13.05
N VAL A 120 9.28 -7.30 -13.32
CA VAL A 120 8.40 -8.05 -14.23
C VAL A 120 9.00 -8.13 -15.64
N ALA A 121 9.65 -7.06 -16.10
CA ALA A 121 10.29 -7.03 -17.41
C ALA A 121 11.61 -7.80 -17.48
N GLU A 122 12.36 -7.86 -16.39
CA GLU A 122 13.73 -8.41 -16.37
C GLU A 122 13.83 -9.85 -15.87
N LEU A 123 12.95 -10.28 -14.96
CA LEU A 123 13.03 -11.61 -14.36
C LEU A 123 12.19 -12.65 -15.11
N PRO A 124 12.69 -13.89 -15.24
CA PRO A 124 11.91 -14.95 -15.86
C PRO A 124 10.99 -15.66 -14.88
N ASP A 125 10.02 -16.39 -15.42
CA ASP A 125 9.21 -17.41 -14.73
C ASP A 125 8.65 -17.01 -13.37
N GLU A 126 9.11 -17.65 -12.29
CA GLU A 126 8.64 -17.45 -10.92
C GLU A 126 8.86 -16.02 -10.42
N GLY A 127 9.99 -15.43 -10.77
CA GLY A 127 10.30 -14.03 -10.43
C GLY A 127 9.34 -13.07 -11.08
N GLN A 128 9.07 -13.26 -12.36
CA GLN A 128 8.09 -12.45 -13.08
C GLN A 128 6.71 -12.54 -12.44
N ARG A 129 6.25 -13.76 -12.12
CA ARG A 129 4.93 -13.96 -11.47
C ARG A 129 4.87 -13.34 -10.08
N LEU A 130 5.93 -13.49 -9.28
CA LEU A 130 6.00 -12.89 -7.95
C LEU A 130 5.85 -11.36 -8.02
N PHE A 131 6.67 -10.72 -8.84
CA PHE A 131 6.66 -9.26 -8.93
C PHE A 131 5.46 -8.70 -9.69
N ALA A 132 4.87 -9.48 -10.60
CA ALA A 132 3.59 -9.10 -11.23
C ALA A 132 2.46 -9.03 -10.19
N ARG A 133 2.45 -9.94 -9.22
CA ARG A 133 1.48 -9.89 -8.12
C ARG A 133 1.72 -8.68 -7.21
N PHE A 134 2.96 -8.38 -6.87
CA PHE A 134 3.31 -7.18 -6.10
C PHE A 134 2.91 -5.91 -6.86
N LEU A 135 3.19 -5.84 -8.16
CA LEU A 135 2.81 -4.69 -8.98
C LEU A 135 1.29 -4.46 -8.95
N GLU A 136 0.49 -5.51 -9.07
CA GLU A 136 -0.96 -5.43 -8.99
C GLU A 136 -1.43 -4.87 -7.65
N ILE A 137 -0.82 -5.30 -6.54
CA ILE A 137 -1.14 -4.82 -5.19
C ILE A 137 -0.72 -3.36 -5.02
N GLU A 138 0.49 -2.99 -5.48
CA GLU A 138 0.97 -1.61 -5.42
C GLU A 138 0.07 -0.64 -6.20
N GLU A 139 -0.46 -1.06 -7.32
CA GLU A 139 -1.42 -0.25 -8.08
C GLU A 139 -2.69 0.03 -7.26
N LYS A 140 -3.14 -0.92 -6.46
CA LYS A 140 -4.27 -0.73 -5.53
C LYS A 140 -3.91 0.22 -4.39
N HIS A 141 -2.71 0.13 -3.83
CA HIS A 141 -2.19 1.04 -2.82
C HIS A 141 -2.12 2.47 -3.35
N ILE A 142 -1.53 2.65 -4.52
CA ILE A 142 -1.42 3.97 -5.18
C ILE A 142 -2.83 4.57 -5.36
N ALA A 143 -3.77 3.79 -5.87
CA ALA A 143 -5.14 4.26 -6.09
C ALA A 143 -5.82 4.66 -4.78
N ALA A 144 -5.68 3.87 -3.72
CA ALA A 144 -6.25 4.15 -2.40
C ALA A 144 -5.64 5.41 -1.76
N VAL A 145 -4.31 5.55 -1.80
CA VAL A 145 -3.61 6.71 -1.24
C VAL A 145 -3.94 7.98 -2.03
N GLN A 146 -3.98 7.90 -3.37
CA GLN A 146 -4.38 9.02 -4.22
C GLN A 146 -5.81 9.44 -3.94
N PHE A 147 -6.71 8.48 -3.76
CA PHE A 147 -8.11 8.75 -3.42
C PHE A 147 -8.22 9.50 -2.08
N GLU A 148 -7.52 9.04 -1.04
CA GLU A 148 -7.52 9.71 0.26
C GLU A 148 -6.93 11.12 0.17
N LEU A 149 -5.86 11.30 -0.59
CA LEU A 149 -5.24 12.60 -0.80
C LEU A 149 -6.21 13.58 -1.47
N ASP A 150 -6.91 13.13 -2.53
CA ASP A 150 -7.88 13.95 -3.25
C ASP A 150 -9.10 14.26 -2.37
N TYR A 151 -9.61 13.27 -1.65
CA TYR A 151 -10.76 13.43 -0.77
C TYR A 151 -10.46 14.40 0.38
N LEU A 152 -9.31 14.22 1.03
CA LEU A 152 -8.87 15.09 2.11
C LEU A 152 -8.66 16.53 1.63
N THR A 153 -8.08 16.72 0.45
CA THR A 153 -7.84 18.02 -0.17
C THR A 153 -9.15 18.75 -0.49
N LYS A 154 -10.15 18.02 -0.98
CA LYS A 154 -11.45 18.60 -1.38
C LYS A 154 -12.39 18.85 -0.20
N SER A 155 -12.52 17.86 0.68
CA SER A 155 -13.50 17.88 1.77
C SER A 155 -12.95 18.33 3.11
N GLY A 156 -11.64 18.17 3.35
CA GLY A 156 -11.00 18.34 4.65
C GLY A 156 -11.25 17.18 5.61
N TYR A 157 -11.85 16.09 5.14
CA TYR A 157 -12.12 14.90 5.92
C TYR A 157 -11.39 13.70 5.34
N TRP A 158 -11.06 12.75 6.23
CA TRP A 158 -10.61 11.41 5.84
C TRP A 158 -11.81 10.56 5.43
N PHE A 159 -11.64 9.74 4.40
CA PHE A 159 -12.60 8.70 4.06
C PHE A 159 -12.18 7.41 4.77
N ASP A 160 -12.98 6.95 5.75
CA ASP A 160 -12.68 5.74 6.53
C ASP A 160 -13.21 4.51 5.81
N PHE A 161 -12.47 4.02 4.82
CA PHE A 161 -12.90 2.86 4.04
C PHE A 161 -12.90 1.55 4.84
N LYS A 162 -12.23 1.50 5.98
CA LYS A 162 -12.28 0.34 6.87
C LYS A 162 -13.65 0.17 7.52
N GLU A 163 -14.33 1.28 7.84
CA GLU A 163 -15.68 1.27 8.37
C GLU A 163 -16.69 0.71 7.35
N PHE A 164 -16.50 1.02 6.08
CA PHE A 164 -17.40 0.58 5.01
C PHE A 164 -17.11 -0.85 4.52
N ASP A 165 -15.85 -1.29 4.54
CA ASP A 165 -15.46 -2.63 4.12
C ASP A 165 -16.08 -3.74 4.99
N MET A 166 -16.42 -3.43 6.24
CA MET A 166 -17.04 -4.37 7.18
C MET A 166 -18.56 -4.54 6.97
N GLU A 167 -19.20 -3.64 6.26
CA GLU A 167 -20.65 -3.70 5.99
C GLU A 167 -20.98 -4.43 4.69
N ASP A 168 -20.01 -4.60 3.80
CA ASP A 168 -20.18 -5.26 2.50
C ASP A 168 -19.85 -6.77 2.53
N LEU A 169 -19.56 -7.29 3.72
CA LEU A 169 -19.37 -8.70 3.97
C LEU A 169 -20.68 -9.33 4.44
#